data_6c58f4e9c10f59ac05ef2d8dcdc191f4
#
_entry.id   6c58f4e9c10f59ac05ef2d8dcdc191f4
#
_cell.length_a   1.000
_cell.length_b   1.000
_cell.length_c   1.000
_cell.angle_alpha   90.00
_cell.angle_beta   90.00
_cell.angle_gamma   90.00
#
_symmetry.space_group_name_H-M   'P 1'
#
loop_
_entity.id
_entity.type
_entity.pdbx_description
1 polymer ?
#
loop_
_entity_poly.entity_id
_entity_poly.type
_entity_poly.pdbx_seq_one_letter_code
_entity_poly.pdbx_strand_id
1 'polypeptide(L)'
;GLGDTRITTAVDPDNLAPALFASIHEGGHGTHDQGIPAELDRTALGVVESLVIAESQSRLWENLVGRSRNFADHLLPRLREYFPAKFDDITADHLYAAGSSVAPDYIRVQADEVTYCLHIFLRYEIERELIEGRLAVADLPERWWQGMHSLLGVEPDDINEFVRHITWFLL
;
A
#
# COMPACT_ATOMS: atom_id res chain seq x y z
N GLY A 1 12.44 17.46 -3.34
CA GLY A 1 13.36 18.10 -2.37
C GLY A 1 12.59 18.97 -1.39
N LEU A 2 13.24 19.45 -0.35
CA LEU A 2 12.62 20.32 0.66
C LEU A 2 11.91 21.50 0.00
N GLY A 3 10.61 21.67 0.31
CA GLY A 3 9.78 22.74 -0.28
C GLY A 3 9.11 22.40 -1.63
N ASP A 4 9.43 21.27 -2.26
CA ASP A 4 8.75 20.78 -3.46
C ASP A 4 8.49 19.28 -3.33
N THR A 5 7.40 18.92 -2.67
CA THR A 5 6.92 17.56 -2.52
C THR A 5 5.85 17.28 -3.57
N ARG A 6 6.08 16.26 -4.39
CA ARG A 6 5.17 15.84 -5.46
C ARG A 6 4.77 14.40 -5.22
N ILE A 7 3.48 14.14 -5.29
CA ILE A 7 2.89 12.80 -5.16
C ILE A 7 2.23 12.39 -6.47
N THR A 8 2.10 11.10 -6.69
CA THR A 8 1.41 10.54 -7.85
C THR A 8 0.37 9.53 -7.40
N THR A 9 -0.73 9.44 -8.14
CA THR A 9 -1.73 8.39 -7.94
C THR A 9 -2.34 7.99 -9.27
N ALA A 10 -2.82 6.75 -9.35
CA ALA A 10 -3.62 6.29 -10.48
C ALA A 10 -5.11 6.49 -10.15
N VAL A 11 -5.88 6.99 -11.11
CA VAL A 11 -7.32 7.22 -10.95
C VAL A 11 -8.09 6.22 -11.79
N ASP A 12 -9.01 5.49 -11.13
CA ASP A 12 -10.03 4.66 -11.78
C ASP A 12 -11.36 5.38 -11.65
N PRO A 13 -12.03 5.73 -12.76
CA PRO A 13 -13.33 6.44 -12.73
C PRO A 13 -14.44 5.67 -12.01
N ASP A 14 -14.33 4.36 -11.94
CA ASP A 14 -15.34 3.48 -11.35
C ASP A 14 -15.01 3.05 -9.92
N ASN A 15 -13.76 3.27 -9.45
CA ASN A 15 -13.31 2.85 -8.14
C ASN A 15 -12.50 3.94 -7.43
N LEU A 16 -13.11 4.62 -6.47
CA LEU A 16 -12.49 5.70 -5.71
C LEU A 16 -11.42 5.20 -4.73
N ALA A 17 -11.61 4.02 -4.12
CA ALA A 17 -10.83 3.59 -2.96
C ALA A 17 -9.32 3.49 -3.23
N PRO A 18 -8.84 2.88 -4.33
CA PRO A 18 -7.40 2.81 -4.60
C PRO A 18 -6.75 4.20 -4.71
N ALA A 19 -7.37 5.12 -5.45
CA ALA A 19 -6.84 6.47 -5.62
C ALA A 19 -6.84 7.26 -4.31
N LEU A 20 -7.88 7.12 -3.50
CA LEU A 20 -8.00 7.78 -2.20
C LEU A 20 -6.92 7.31 -1.24
N PHE A 21 -6.80 5.99 -1.01
CA PHE A 21 -5.84 5.45 -0.06
C PHE A 21 -4.40 5.63 -0.53
N ALA A 22 -4.11 5.47 -1.82
CA ALA A 22 -2.81 5.79 -2.37
C ALA A 22 -2.44 7.27 -2.17
N SER A 23 -3.38 8.20 -2.38
CA SER A 23 -3.11 9.63 -2.16
C SER A 23 -2.84 9.95 -0.68
N ILE A 24 -3.53 9.28 0.26
CA ILE A 24 -3.27 9.41 1.70
C ILE A 24 -1.89 8.84 2.05
N HIS A 25 -1.53 7.69 1.49
CA HIS A 25 -0.23 7.05 1.64
C HIS A 25 0.91 7.98 1.19
N GLU A 26 0.84 8.44 -0.05
CA GLU A 26 1.84 9.36 -0.62
C GLU A 26 1.86 10.70 0.13
N GLY A 27 0.71 11.16 0.62
CA GLY A 27 0.60 12.32 1.52
C GLY A 27 1.37 12.11 2.83
N GLY A 28 1.39 10.89 3.35
CA GLY A 28 2.19 10.50 4.52
C GLY A 28 3.70 10.66 4.26
N HIS A 29 4.19 10.19 3.12
CA HIS A 29 5.57 10.45 2.69
C HIS A 29 5.83 11.94 2.53
N GLY A 30 4.91 12.65 1.86
CA GLY A 30 5.04 14.08 1.62
C GLY A 30 5.14 14.91 2.91
N THR A 31 4.31 14.61 3.91
CA THR A 31 4.37 15.29 5.22
C THR A 31 5.63 14.94 5.99
N HIS A 32 6.13 13.72 5.87
CA HIS A 32 7.41 13.31 6.45
C HIS A 32 8.57 14.12 5.85
N ASP A 33 8.64 14.20 4.53
CA ASP A 33 9.66 14.98 3.82
C ASP A 33 9.62 16.47 4.18
N GLN A 34 8.41 17.04 4.28
CA GLN A 34 8.23 18.44 4.68
C GLN A 34 8.59 18.71 6.14
N GLY A 35 8.60 17.67 6.98
CA GLY A 35 9.03 17.74 8.38
C GLY A 35 10.54 17.82 8.58
N ILE A 36 11.34 17.60 7.53
CA ILE A 36 12.80 17.70 7.61
C ILE A 36 13.21 19.17 7.81
N PRO A 37 14.01 19.48 8.85
CA PRO A 37 14.47 20.85 9.08
C PRO A 37 15.24 21.43 7.89
N ALA A 38 14.98 22.70 7.55
CA ALA A 38 15.61 23.33 6.37
C ALA A 38 17.13 23.42 6.44
N GLU A 39 17.69 23.49 7.66
CA GLU A 39 19.14 23.47 7.89
C GLU A 39 19.83 22.16 7.50
N LEU A 40 19.05 21.08 7.35
CA LEU A 40 19.54 19.79 6.89
C LEU A 40 19.50 19.63 5.38
N ASP A 41 18.95 20.62 4.64
CA ASP A 41 18.90 20.56 3.18
C ASP A 41 20.30 20.34 2.58
N ARG A 42 20.38 19.43 1.61
CA ARG A 42 21.63 19.04 0.94
C ARG A 42 22.71 18.42 1.83
N THR A 43 22.34 17.98 3.03
CA THR A 43 23.22 17.14 3.88
C THR A 43 22.80 15.69 3.81
N ALA A 44 23.66 14.78 4.28
CA ALA A 44 23.31 13.36 4.39
C ALA A 44 22.15 13.11 5.37
N LEU A 45 21.91 13.99 6.32
CA LEU A 45 20.79 13.92 7.27
C LEU A 45 19.49 14.53 6.73
N GLY A 46 19.55 15.24 5.63
CA GLY A 46 18.38 15.83 4.95
C GLY A 46 17.72 14.92 3.92
N VAL A 47 18.15 13.67 3.83
CA VAL A 47 17.54 12.63 3.00
C VAL A 47 16.84 11.61 3.89
N VAL A 48 15.86 10.90 3.36
CA VAL A 48 15.20 9.80 4.07
C VAL A 48 16.24 8.72 4.39
N GLU A 49 16.64 8.63 5.66
CA GLU A 49 17.67 7.70 6.11
C GLU A 49 17.19 6.24 6.14
N SER A 50 15.87 6.03 6.30
CA SER A 50 15.30 4.71 6.47
C SER A 50 13.95 4.59 5.75
N LEU A 51 13.89 3.67 4.77
CA LEU A 51 12.63 3.30 4.13
C LEU A 51 11.60 2.77 5.12
N VAL A 52 12.05 2.10 6.21
CA VAL A 52 11.15 1.61 7.27
C VAL A 52 10.43 2.78 7.95
N ILE A 53 11.14 3.86 8.28
CA ILE A 53 10.54 5.05 8.89
C ILE A 53 9.63 5.76 7.90
N ALA A 54 10.06 5.95 6.66
CA ALA A 54 9.25 6.57 5.61
C ALA A 54 7.93 5.81 5.38
N GLU A 55 8.00 4.47 5.25
CA GLU A 55 6.81 3.64 5.10
C GLU A 55 5.95 3.58 6.37
N SER A 56 6.54 3.70 7.54
CA SER A 56 5.74 3.80 8.77
C SER A 56 4.87 5.07 8.81
N GLN A 57 5.37 6.17 8.26
CA GLN A 57 4.62 7.42 8.16
C GLN A 57 3.50 7.33 7.12
N SER A 58 3.77 6.78 5.94
CA SER A 58 2.74 6.55 4.92
C SER A 58 1.64 5.62 5.43
N ARG A 59 2.00 4.51 6.09
CA ARG A 59 1.06 3.56 6.66
C ARG A 59 0.29 4.10 7.87
N LEU A 60 0.90 4.96 8.67
CA LEU A 60 0.18 5.68 9.74
C LEU A 60 -1.00 6.46 9.16
N TRP A 61 -0.74 7.25 8.12
CA TRP A 61 -1.77 8.06 7.49
C TRP A 61 -2.80 7.21 6.72
N GLU A 62 -2.37 6.23 5.94
CA GLU A 62 -3.26 5.38 5.16
C GLU A 62 -4.13 4.50 6.07
N ASN A 63 -3.50 3.70 6.97
CA ASN A 63 -4.21 2.66 7.70
C ASN A 63 -4.81 3.18 9.01
N LEU A 64 -4.04 3.88 9.85
CA LEU A 64 -4.54 4.30 11.16
C LEU A 64 -5.45 5.53 11.09
N VAL A 65 -5.19 6.44 10.15
CA VAL A 65 -6.02 7.64 9.95
C VAL A 65 -7.04 7.40 8.86
N GLY A 66 -6.63 7.13 7.65
CA GLY A 66 -7.47 7.10 6.45
C GLY A 66 -8.52 5.99 6.45
N ARG A 67 -8.23 4.85 7.10
CA ARG A 67 -9.20 3.74 7.26
C ARG A 67 -9.97 3.80 8.58
N SER A 68 -9.79 4.85 9.39
CA SER A 68 -10.51 4.98 10.65
C SER A 68 -11.99 5.36 10.46
N ARG A 69 -12.81 4.97 11.46
CA ARG A 69 -14.22 5.36 11.52
C ARG A 69 -14.39 6.89 11.55
N ASN A 70 -13.51 7.59 12.29
CA ASN A 70 -13.54 9.05 12.39
C ASN A 70 -13.21 9.73 11.06
N PHE A 71 -12.31 9.14 10.26
CA PHE A 71 -12.02 9.65 8.94
C PHE A 71 -13.20 9.42 7.97
N ALA A 72 -13.90 8.30 8.07
CA ALA A 72 -15.11 8.06 7.29
C ALA A 72 -16.21 9.09 7.59
N ASP A 73 -16.39 9.47 8.87
CA ASP A 73 -17.32 10.54 9.27
C ASP A 73 -16.91 11.90 8.68
N HIS A 74 -15.62 12.19 8.67
CA HIS A 74 -15.08 13.43 8.10
C HIS A 74 -15.19 13.47 6.56
N LEU A 75 -14.94 12.34 5.90
CA LEU A 75 -14.89 12.22 4.44
C LEU A 75 -16.28 12.26 3.80
N LEU A 76 -17.27 11.61 4.41
CA LEU A 76 -18.60 11.43 3.82
C LEU A 76 -19.28 12.74 3.38
N PRO A 77 -19.26 13.85 4.15
CA PRO A 77 -19.82 15.12 3.71
C PRO A 77 -19.18 15.64 2.41
N ARG A 78 -17.86 15.45 2.26
CA ARG A 78 -17.13 15.84 1.04
C ARG A 78 -17.50 14.98 -0.15
N LEU A 79 -17.63 13.66 0.05
CA LEU A 79 -18.07 12.77 -1.02
C LEU A 79 -19.49 13.11 -1.51
N ARG A 80 -20.40 13.48 -0.60
CA ARG A 80 -21.74 13.95 -0.97
C ARG A 80 -21.74 15.26 -1.74
N GLU A 81 -20.82 16.17 -1.40
CA GLU A 81 -20.65 17.44 -2.11
C GLU A 81 -20.20 17.20 -3.55
N TYR A 82 -19.22 16.32 -3.79
CA TYR A 82 -18.65 16.07 -5.10
C TYR A 82 -19.43 15.03 -5.93
N PHE A 83 -20.07 14.08 -5.27
CA PHE A 83 -20.76 12.94 -5.89
C PHE A 83 -22.15 12.70 -5.27
N PRO A 84 -23.07 13.68 -5.27
CA PRO A 84 -24.32 13.57 -4.51
C PRO A 84 -25.12 12.32 -4.88
N ALA A 85 -25.29 12.03 -6.17
CA ALA A 85 -26.07 10.87 -6.64
C ALA A 85 -25.49 9.50 -6.24
N LYS A 86 -24.21 9.46 -5.83
CA LYS A 86 -23.51 8.21 -5.48
C LYS A 86 -23.46 7.96 -3.97
N PHE A 87 -23.54 9.01 -3.15
CA PHE A 87 -23.30 8.92 -1.70
C PHE A 87 -24.47 9.37 -0.84
N ASP A 88 -25.64 9.69 -1.42
CA ASP A 88 -26.80 10.14 -0.64
C ASP A 88 -27.26 9.10 0.39
N ASP A 89 -27.35 7.83 -0.02
CA ASP A 89 -27.77 6.71 0.84
C ASP A 89 -26.62 6.03 1.58
N ILE A 90 -25.39 6.50 1.39
CA ILE A 90 -24.20 5.92 2.03
C ILE A 90 -24.02 6.53 3.42
N THR A 91 -23.75 5.68 4.41
CA THR A 91 -23.38 6.09 5.77
C THR A 91 -21.89 6.02 5.98
N ALA A 92 -21.38 6.68 7.04
CA ALA A 92 -19.99 6.56 7.40
C ALA A 92 -19.62 5.13 7.85
N ASP A 93 -20.57 4.36 8.40
CA ASP A 93 -20.36 2.93 8.68
C ASP A 93 -20.17 2.12 7.40
N HIS A 94 -20.89 2.44 6.33
CA HIS A 94 -20.69 1.79 5.03
C HIS A 94 -19.29 2.10 4.48
N LEU A 95 -18.81 3.36 4.56
CA LEU A 95 -17.47 3.73 4.13
C LEU A 95 -16.39 3.04 4.96
N TYR A 96 -16.56 3.03 6.29
CA TYR A 96 -15.64 2.35 7.18
C TYR A 96 -15.57 0.84 6.90
N ALA A 97 -16.72 0.18 6.77
CA ALA A 97 -16.78 -1.25 6.47
C ALA A 97 -16.12 -1.58 5.13
N ALA A 98 -16.37 -0.76 4.09
CA ALA A 98 -15.75 -0.94 2.79
C ALA A 98 -14.21 -0.73 2.83
N GLY A 99 -13.73 0.30 3.56
CA GLY A 99 -12.32 0.60 3.71
C GLY A 99 -11.56 -0.42 4.58
N SER A 100 -12.27 -1.15 5.47
CA SER A 100 -11.72 -2.16 6.37
C SER A 100 -12.03 -3.60 5.93
N SER A 101 -12.55 -3.79 4.72
CA SER A 101 -12.84 -5.11 4.17
C SER A 101 -11.54 -5.89 3.96
N VAL A 102 -11.52 -7.15 4.41
CA VAL A 102 -10.38 -8.06 4.23
C VAL A 102 -10.74 -9.05 3.13
N ALA A 103 -9.97 -9.01 2.05
CA ALA A 103 -10.13 -9.90 0.90
C ALA A 103 -8.75 -10.24 0.33
N PRO A 104 -8.21 -11.43 0.64
CA PRO A 104 -6.93 -11.86 0.08
C PRO A 104 -6.91 -11.79 -1.44
N ASP A 105 -5.86 -11.20 -1.99
CA ASP A 105 -5.66 -11.03 -3.43
C ASP A 105 -4.20 -11.35 -3.78
N TYR A 106 -3.94 -11.54 -5.06
CA TYR A 106 -2.59 -11.74 -5.61
C TYR A 106 -1.79 -10.45 -5.67
N ILE A 107 -2.46 -9.31 -5.85
CA ILE A 107 -1.83 -8.03 -6.14
C ILE A 107 -1.53 -7.28 -4.84
N ARG A 108 -0.24 -7.25 -4.44
CA ARG A 108 0.19 -6.58 -3.20
C ARG A 108 -0.31 -5.13 -3.07
N VAL A 109 -0.21 -4.35 -4.14
CA VAL A 109 -0.58 -2.92 -4.11
C VAL A 109 -2.09 -2.68 -3.98
N GLN A 110 -2.91 -3.72 -4.22
CA GLN A 110 -4.37 -3.70 -4.05
C GLN A 110 -4.80 -4.41 -2.76
N ALA A 111 -3.86 -5.04 -2.06
CA ALA A 111 -4.15 -5.79 -0.84
C ALA A 111 -4.69 -4.87 0.26
N ASP A 112 -5.60 -5.42 1.05
CA ASP A 112 -6.13 -4.77 2.25
C ASP A 112 -5.07 -4.59 3.35
N GLU A 113 -5.41 -3.87 4.41
CA GLU A 113 -4.45 -3.55 5.49
C GLU A 113 -3.92 -4.78 6.24
N VAL A 114 -4.65 -5.88 6.25
CA VAL A 114 -4.25 -7.13 6.93
C VAL A 114 -3.34 -7.96 6.02
N THR A 115 -3.81 -8.23 4.79
CA THR A 115 -3.11 -9.12 3.86
C THR A 115 -1.88 -8.48 3.23
N TYR A 116 -1.80 -7.16 3.18
CA TYR A 116 -0.62 -6.45 2.68
C TYR A 116 0.68 -6.87 3.40
N CYS A 117 0.64 -6.97 4.72
CA CYS A 117 1.81 -7.39 5.50
C CYS A 117 2.25 -8.82 5.16
N LEU A 118 1.31 -9.72 4.86
CA LEU A 118 1.61 -11.10 4.47
C LEU A 118 2.36 -11.15 3.13
N HIS A 119 1.98 -10.29 2.19
CA HIS A 119 2.74 -10.12 0.94
C HIS A 119 4.17 -9.64 1.16
N ILE A 120 4.40 -8.74 2.12
CA ILE A 120 5.75 -8.27 2.46
C ILE A 120 6.56 -9.39 3.10
N PHE A 121 5.99 -10.12 4.05
CA PHE A 121 6.67 -11.25 4.72
C PHE A 121 7.11 -12.32 3.72
N LEU A 122 6.23 -12.71 2.79
CA LEU A 122 6.57 -13.69 1.77
C LEU A 122 7.76 -13.23 0.93
N ARG A 123 7.74 -11.98 0.45
CA ARG A 123 8.83 -11.42 -0.35
C ARG A 123 10.15 -11.38 0.41
N TYR A 124 10.12 -10.91 1.65
CA TYR A 124 11.29 -10.86 2.51
C TYR A 124 11.90 -12.25 2.76
N GLU A 125 11.07 -13.26 3.05
CA GLU A 125 11.55 -14.62 3.26
C GLU A 125 12.21 -15.21 2.01
N ILE A 126 11.56 -15.06 0.85
CA ILE A 126 12.10 -15.54 -0.43
C ILE A 126 13.41 -14.81 -0.78
N GLU A 127 13.46 -13.50 -0.64
CA GLU A 127 14.68 -12.71 -0.88
C GLU A 127 15.83 -13.19 0.00
N ARG A 128 15.55 -13.37 1.28
CA ARG A 128 16.54 -13.89 2.22
C ARG A 128 17.02 -15.30 1.84
N GLU A 129 16.11 -16.20 1.47
CA GLU A 129 16.44 -17.57 1.04
C GLU A 129 17.32 -17.58 -0.23
N LEU A 130 17.06 -16.66 -1.17
CA LEU A 130 17.87 -16.49 -2.39
C LEU A 130 19.27 -15.96 -2.07
N ILE A 131 19.39 -14.90 -1.24
CA ILE A 131 20.66 -14.30 -0.87
C ILE A 131 21.53 -15.26 -0.06
N GLU A 132 20.93 -16.03 0.83
CA GLU A 132 21.62 -17.04 1.64
C GLU A 132 21.94 -18.34 0.86
N GLY A 133 21.51 -18.44 -0.40
CA GLY A 133 21.75 -19.61 -1.26
C GLY A 133 20.93 -20.85 -0.86
N ARG A 134 19.88 -20.69 -0.07
CA ARG A 134 18.98 -21.77 0.36
C ARG A 134 17.87 -22.08 -0.65
N LEU A 135 17.60 -21.15 -1.57
CA LEU A 135 16.66 -21.27 -2.65
C LEU A 135 17.37 -21.06 -3.99
N ALA A 136 17.26 -22.01 -4.91
CA ALA A 136 17.73 -21.80 -6.26
C ALA A 136 16.72 -20.96 -7.06
N VAL A 137 17.21 -20.11 -7.96
CA VAL A 137 16.34 -19.24 -8.81
C VAL A 137 15.33 -20.08 -9.61
N ALA A 138 15.74 -21.29 -10.03
CA ALA A 138 14.85 -22.22 -10.76
C ALA A 138 13.63 -22.67 -9.93
N ASP A 139 13.75 -22.70 -8.61
CA ASP A 139 12.70 -23.17 -7.69
C ASP A 139 11.83 -22.00 -7.17
N LEU A 140 12.16 -20.75 -7.55
CA LEU A 140 11.46 -19.55 -7.11
C LEU A 140 9.94 -19.57 -7.45
N PRO A 141 9.48 -20.02 -8.63
CA PRO A 141 8.05 -20.09 -8.92
C PRO A 141 7.30 -20.99 -7.93
N GLU A 142 7.80 -22.19 -7.70
CA GLU A 142 7.19 -23.14 -6.77
C GLU A 142 7.15 -22.60 -5.34
N ARG A 143 8.26 -22.01 -4.87
CA ARG A 143 8.35 -21.40 -3.54
C ARG A 143 7.37 -20.24 -3.37
N TRP A 144 7.18 -19.45 -4.42
CA TRP A 144 6.21 -18.35 -4.45
C TRP A 144 4.77 -18.88 -4.27
N TRP A 145 4.39 -19.88 -5.06
CA TRP A 145 3.07 -20.50 -5.01
C TRP A 145 2.74 -21.06 -3.62
N GLN A 146 3.68 -21.80 -3.07
CA GLN A 146 3.55 -22.35 -1.72
C GLN A 146 3.35 -21.25 -0.67
N GLY A 147 4.07 -20.15 -0.81
CA GLY A 147 3.93 -19.00 0.08
C GLY A 147 2.59 -18.29 -0.06
N MET A 148 2.15 -18.02 -1.28
CA MET A 148 0.85 -17.39 -1.55
C MET A 148 -0.30 -18.26 -1.00
N HIS A 149 -0.27 -19.54 -1.27
CA HIS A 149 -1.27 -20.48 -0.75
C HIS A 149 -1.25 -20.54 0.79
N SER A 150 -0.08 -20.68 1.40
CA SER A 150 0.01 -20.87 2.86
C SER A 150 -0.31 -19.61 3.67
N LEU A 151 0.04 -18.41 3.17
CA LEU A 151 -0.14 -17.14 3.89
C LEU A 151 -1.46 -16.46 3.54
N LEU A 152 -1.90 -16.53 2.30
CA LEU A 152 -3.04 -15.79 1.79
C LEU A 152 -4.23 -16.69 1.43
N GLY A 153 -4.02 -18.01 1.31
CA GLY A 153 -5.06 -18.95 0.87
C GLY A 153 -5.47 -18.77 -0.59
N VAL A 154 -4.65 -18.10 -1.39
CA VAL A 154 -4.92 -17.84 -2.81
C VAL A 154 -4.14 -18.80 -3.69
N GLU A 155 -4.80 -19.29 -4.74
CA GLU A 155 -4.20 -20.16 -5.76
C GLU A 155 -4.22 -19.41 -7.08
N PRO A 156 -3.07 -19.16 -7.70
CA PRO A 156 -3.00 -18.47 -8.97
C PRO A 156 -3.48 -19.38 -10.12
N ASP A 157 -4.19 -18.76 -11.05
CA ASP A 157 -4.72 -19.45 -12.21
C ASP A 157 -3.66 -19.75 -13.30
N ASP A 158 -2.53 -19.01 -13.30
CA ASP A 158 -1.55 -19.05 -14.39
C ASP A 158 -0.15 -18.60 -13.96
N ILE A 159 0.89 -19.20 -14.56
CA ILE A 159 2.31 -18.79 -14.39
C ILE A 159 2.57 -17.36 -14.86
N ASN A 160 1.76 -16.82 -15.77
CA ASN A 160 1.89 -15.43 -16.22
C ASN A 160 1.53 -14.42 -15.12
N GLU A 161 0.73 -14.80 -14.15
CA GLU A 161 0.50 -13.98 -12.95
C GLU A 161 1.77 -13.88 -12.11
N PHE A 162 2.50 -14.97 -11.95
CA PHE A 162 3.80 -14.96 -11.30
C PHE A 162 4.76 -13.95 -11.94
N VAL A 163 4.88 -13.97 -13.28
CA VAL A 163 5.78 -13.03 -14.01
C VAL A 163 5.38 -11.57 -13.78
N ARG A 164 4.08 -11.27 -13.78
CA ARG A 164 3.57 -9.91 -13.49
C ARG A 164 3.90 -9.44 -12.08
N HIS A 165 3.97 -10.35 -11.11
CA HIS A 165 4.22 -10.02 -9.71
C HIS A 165 5.70 -9.97 -9.37
N ILE A 166 6.53 -10.73 -10.08
CA ILE A 166 7.98 -10.79 -9.83
C ILE A 166 8.73 -9.57 -10.37
N THR A 167 8.20 -8.92 -11.43
CA THR A 167 8.81 -7.71 -11.98
C THR A 167 8.88 -6.56 -10.97
N TRP A 168 8.09 -6.58 -9.90
CA TRP A 168 8.16 -5.64 -8.78
C TRP A 168 9.19 -6.01 -7.69
N PHE A 169 9.88 -7.15 -7.83
CA PHE A 169 11.02 -7.51 -6.97
C PHE A 169 12.33 -6.85 -7.40
N LEU A 170 12.39 -6.38 -8.64
CA LEU A 170 13.62 -5.89 -9.26
C LEU A 170 13.70 -4.36 -9.32
N LEU A 171 12.76 -3.65 -8.74
CA LEU A 171 12.72 -2.19 -8.62
C LEU A 171 12.60 -1.76 -7.15
#